data_368fed5a9460ccc00ce9b773817ed7cf
#
_entry.id   368fed5a9460ccc00ce9b773817ed7cf
#
_cell.length_a   1.000
_cell.length_b   1.000
_cell.length_c   1.000
_cell.angle_alpha   90.00
_cell.angle_beta   90.00
_cell.angle_gamma   90.00
#
_symmetry.space_group_name_H-M   'P 1'
#
loop_
_entity.id
_entity.type
_entity.pdbx_description
1 polymer ?
#
loop_
_entity_poly.entity_id
_entity_poly.type
_entity_poly.pdbx_seq_one_letter_code
_entity_poly.pdbx_strand_id
1 'polypeptide(L)'
;MSRRDWFRLRPSRDDMKTPVISVPAPSREPIIGHAQEALRPMAAPENHGGINLSELPPMCESLLSKEQIEQLFSDIELLASNVLLMQRLPNAQRTSASSVASADQLKTAMISLVAGTIARVQVRYRWEESNWIDTLERSDNGFRLVRIQHRGV
;
A
#
# COMPACT_ATOMS: atom_id res chain seq x y z
N MET A 1 16.85 -0.91 -6.47
CA MET A 1 15.53 -1.45 -6.83
C MET A 1 15.16 -1.01 -8.24
N SER A 2 14.73 -1.93 -9.07
CA SER A 2 14.26 -1.61 -10.41
C SER A 2 12.88 -0.91 -10.33
N ARG A 3 12.59 0.03 -11.25
CA ARG A 3 11.29 0.72 -11.35
C ARG A 3 10.08 -0.24 -11.42
N ARG A 4 10.32 -1.49 -11.81
CA ARG A 4 9.27 -2.53 -11.89
C ARG A 4 9.02 -3.26 -10.57
N ASP A 5 9.88 -3.10 -9.57
CA ASP A 5 9.78 -3.88 -8.33
C ASP A 5 8.67 -3.39 -7.41
N TRP A 6 8.30 -2.10 -7.48
CA TRP A 6 7.18 -1.55 -6.71
C TRP A 6 5.83 -2.15 -7.05
N PHE A 7 5.63 -2.47 -8.32
CA PHE A 7 4.39 -3.11 -8.76
C PHE A 7 4.41 -4.62 -8.56
N ARG A 8 5.55 -5.21 -8.17
CA ARG A 8 5.67 -6.62 -7.82
C ARG A 8 5.25 -6.95 -6.39
N LEU A 9 4.95 -5.96 -5.54
CA LEU A 9 4.26 -6.15 -4.27
C LEU A 9 2.80 -6.54 -4.55
N ARG A 10 2.62 -7.59 -5.34
CA ARG A 10 1.30 -8.19 -5.57
C ARG A 10 1.00 -9.09 -4.37
N PRO A 11 -0.18 -8.97 -3.76
CA PRO A 11 -0.62 -9.99 -2.83
C PRO A 11 -0.74 -11.30 -3.60
N SER A 12 0.17 -12.22 -3.32
CA SER A 12 0.16 -13.52 -3.96
C SER A 12 -1.00 -14.34 -3.40
N ARG A 13 -1.90 -14.75 -4.26
CA ARG A 13 -3.03 -15.61 -3.88
C ARG A 13 -2.63 -17.08 -3.70
N ASP A 14 -1.36 -17.41 -4.01
CA ASP A 14 -0.89 -18.80 -4.08
C ASP A 14 -0.17 -19.29 -2.82
N ASP A 15 0.01 -18.46 -1.79
CA ASP A 15 0.68 -18.87 -0.54
C ASP A 15 -0.23 -19.62 0.46
N MET A 16 -1.39 -20.13 0.01
CA MET A 16 -2.24 -21.02 0.80
C MET A 16 -1.95 -22.52 0.56
N LYS A 17 -0.75 -22.88 0.16
CA LYS A 17 -0.31 -24.28 0.23
C LYS A 17 0.75 -24.44 1.29
N THR A 18 0.31 -24.91 2.44
CA THR A 18 1.15 -25.47 3.49
C THR A 18 2.10 -26.53 2.93
N PRO A 19 3.38 -26.47 3.19
CA PRO A 19 4.19 -27.64 3.30
C PRO A 19 4.42 -27.97 4.77
N VAL A 20 3.88 -29.08 5.19
CA VAL A 20 4.39 -29.86 6.29
C VAL A 20 5.80 -30.26 5.93
N ILE A 21 6.80 -29.88 6.71
CA ILE A 21 7.98 -30.69 7.00
C ILE A 21 8.72 -30.09 8.21
N SER A 22 8.75 -30.85 9.25
CA SER A 22 9.61 -30.71 10.42
C SER A 22 11.07 -30.96 10.05
N VAL A 23 11.97 -30.06 10.44
CA VAL A 23 13.35 -30.39 10.78
C VAL A 23 13.85 -29.39 11.83
N PRO A 24 14.37 -29.85 12.99
CA PRO A 24 14.92 -28.94 13.97
C PRO A 24 16.36 -28.59 13.59
N ALA A 25 16.66 -27.32 13.53
CA ALA A 25 18.02 -26.81 13.42
C ALA A 25 18.30 -25.77 14.50
N PRO A 26 19.55 -25.66 14.98
CA PRO A 26 19.88 -25.09 16.27
C PRO A 26 19.80 -23.59 16.34
N SER A 27 19.39 -23.14 17.50
CA SER A 27 19.34 -21.80 18.04
C SER A 27 20.45 -20.87 17.56
N ARG A 28 20.10 -19.92 16.72
CA ARG A 28 20.68 -18.59 16.71
C ARG A 28 19.50 -17.65 16.50
N GLU A 29 19.15 -16.92 17.55
CA GLU A 29 18.13 -15.90 17.49
C GLU A 29 18.60 -14.81 16.52
N PRO A 30 17.94 -14.61 15.37
CA PRO A 30 18.16 -13.41 14.60
C PRO A 30 17.35 -12.28 15.21
N ILE A 31 18.02 -11.19 15.52
CA ILE A 31 17.45 -9.90 15.91
C ILE A 31 16.67 -9.30 14.69
N ILE A 32 15.74 -10.03 14.15
CA ILE A 32 14.86 -9.60 13.05
C ILE A 32 13.39 -9.84 13.48
N GLY A 33 13.12 -9.60 14.77
CA GLY A 33 11.77 -9.78 15.31
C GLY A 33 10.78 -8.69 14.96
N HIS A 34 11.20 -7.54 14.47
CA HIS A 34 10.30 -6.41 14.28
C HIS A 34 9.81 -6.18 12.84
N ALA A 35 10.45 -6.77 11.84
CA ALA A 35 10.01 -6.61 10.45
C ALA A 35 8.94 -7.64 10.02
N GLN A 36 8.84 -8.78 10.70
CA GLN A 36 7.82 -9.78 10.40
C GLN A 36 6.49 -9.52 11.10
N GLU A 37 6.45 -8.66 12.11
CA GLU A 37 5.20 -8.29 12.77
C GLU A 37 4.32 -7.36 11.90
N ALA A 38 4.92 -6.69 10.92
CA ALA A 38 4.22 -5.83 9.97
C ALA A 38 3.44 -6.60 8.88
N LEU A 39 3.63 -7.91 8.77
CA LEU A 39 2.98 -8.76 7.77
C LEU A 39 1.97 -9.73 8.37
N ARG A 40 1.44 -9.44 9.55
CA ARG A 40 0.31 -10.23 10.05
C ARG A 40 -0.88 -10.03 9.13
N PRO A 41 -1.39 -11.09 8.49
CA PRO A 41 -2.71 -11.00 7.88
C PRO A 41 -3.66 -10.59 9.00
N MET A 42 -4.32 -9.45 8.85
CA MET A 42 -5.37 -9.04 9.77
C MET A 42 -6.36 -10.19 9.84
N ALA A 43 -6.51 -10.78 11.04
CA ALA A 43 -7.51 -11.80 11.26
C ALA A 43 -8.84 -11.24 10.77
N ALA A 44 -9.48 -11.95 9.86
CA ALA A 44 -10.78 -11.55 9.35
C ALA A 44 -11.70 -11.36 10.55
N PRO A 45 -12.34 -10.18 10.70
CA PRO A 45 -13.28 -9.97 11.80
C PRO A 45 -14.36 -11.00 11.70
N GLU A 46 -14.60 -11.72 12.79
CA GLU A 46 -15.65 -12.73 12.86
C GLU A 46 -17.00 -12.06 12.53
N ASN A 47 -17.57 -12.48 11.45
CA ASN A 47 -18.98 -12.37 11.10
C ASN A 47 -19.61 -10.95 11.17
N HIS A 48 -19.25 -10.07 10.26
CA HIS A 48 -19.96 -8.82 10.04
C HIS A 48 -21.06 -8.99 8.97
N GLY A 49 -22.26 -9.40 9.41
CA GLY A 49 -23.49 -9.19 8.65
C GLY A 49 -23.56 -9.84 7.26
N GLY A 50 -22.93 -11.01 7.05
CA GLY A 50 -23.06 -11.74 5.79
C GLY A 50 -22.11 -11.31 4.67
N ILE A 51 -21.13 -10.47 4.96
CA ILE A 51 -20.08 -10.14 3.98
C ILE A 51 -19.09 -11.31 3.89
N ASN A 52 -18.97 -11.89 2.71
CA ASN A 52 -17.99 -12.93 2.45
C ASN A 52 -16.59 -12.31 2.37
N LEU A 53 -15.82 -12.42 3.46
CA LEU A 53 -14.49 -11.84 3.56
C LEU A 53 -13.47 -12.45 2.58
N SER A 54 -13.75 -13.66 2.05
CA SER A 54 -12.91 -14.28 1.02
C SER A 54 -13.03 -13.58 -0.35
N GLU A 55 -14.05 -12.77 -0.54
CA GLU A 55 -14.28 -11.98 -1.76
C GLU A 55 -13.65 -10.58 -1.69
N LEU A 56 -13.14 -10.19 -0.52
CA LEU A 56 -12.46 -8.91 -0.41
C LEU A 56 -11.17 -8.89 -1.24
N PRO A 57 -10.88 -7.77 -1.88
CA PRO A 57 -9.64 -7.64 -2.65
C PRO A 57 -8.43 -7.79 -1.72
N PRO A 58 -7.35 -8.44 -2.20
CA PRO A 58 -6.14 -8.62 -1.43
C PRO A 58 -5.53 -7.27 -1.05
N MET A 59 -5.10 -7.16 0.20
CA MET A 59 -4.52 -5.95 0.78
C MET A 59 -3.09 -6.24 1.25
N CYS A 60 -2.17 -5.35 0.91
CA CYS A 60 -0.78 -5.37 1.37
C CYS A 60 -0.46 -4.12 2.17
N GLU A 61 0.36 -4.28 3.19
CA GLU A 61 0.87 -3.18 4.00
C GLU A 61 2.40 -3.19 4.00
N SER A 62 3.01 -2.02 3.94
CA SER A 62 4.45 -1.86 4.05
C SER A 62 4.83 -0.50 4.60
N LEU A 63 6.04 -0.41 5.19
CA LEU A 63 6.63 0.83 5.65
C LEU A 63 7.66 1.29 4.62
N LEU A 64 7.55 2.53 4.17
CA LEU A 64 8.38 3.10 3.13
C LEU A 64 9.26 4.22 3.70
N SER A 65 10.48 4.34 3.15
CA SER A 65 11.33 5.51 3.38
C SER A 65 10.86 6.69 2.50
N LYS A 66 11.46 7.86 2.75
CA LYS A 66 11.19 9.04 1.94
C LYS A 66 11.55 8.82 0.45
N GLU A 67 12.71 8.24 0.20
CA GLU A 67 13.19 7.94 -1.16
C GLU A 67 12.27 6.97 -1.89
N GLN A 68 11.72 6.02 -1.13
CA GLN A 68 10.77 5.06 -1.65
C GLN A 68 9.42 5.71 -2.00
N ILE A 69 8.97 6.67 -1.23
CA ILE A 69 7.78 7.47 -1.55
C ILE A 69 8.01 8.27 -2.84
N GLU A 70 9.14 8.95 -2.96
CA GLU A 70 9.48 9.72 -4.16
C GLU A 70 9.49 8.82 -5.40
N GLN A 71 10.07 7.63 -5.28
CA GLN A 71 10.09 6.64 -6.36
C GLN A 71 8.69 6.15 -6.71
N LEU A 72 7.85 5.85 -5.71
CA LEU A 72 6.48 5.38 -5.91
C LEU A 72 5.64 6.41 -6.69
N PHE A 73 5.68 7.68 -6.30
CA PHE A 73 4.95 8.74 -7.00
C PHE A 73 5.46 8.94 -8.43
N SER A 74 6.77 8.87 -8.64
CA SER A 74 7.38 8.93 -9.98
C SER A 74 6.92 7.75 -10.85
N ASP A 75 6.84 6.56 -10.30
CA ASP A 75 6.40 5.37 -11.04
C ASP A 75 4.91 5.44 -11.38
N ILE A 76 4.06 5.94 -10.48
CA ILE A 76 2.64 6.19 -10.75
C ILE A 76 2.50 7.21 -11.88
N GLU A 77 3.25 8.32 -11.85
CA GLU A 77 3.22 9.36 -12.88
C GLU A 77 3.59 8.80 -14.26
N LEU A 78 4.60 7.95 -14.32
CA LEU A 78 5.17 7.46 -15.59
C LEU A 78 4.43 6.25 -16.18
N LEU A 79 3.86 5.39 -15.33
CA LEU A 79 3.41 4.06 -15.72
C LEU A 79 1.90 3.86 -15.56
N ALA A 80 1.25 4.67 -14.72
CA ALA A 80 -0.17 4.50 -14.42
C ALA A 80 -1.06 5.35 -15.32
N SER A 81 -2.30 4.94 -15.47
CA SER A 81 -3.36 5.69 -16.13
C SER A 81 -4.56 5.90 -15.20
N ASN A 82 -5.45 6.82 -15.55
CA ASN A 82 -6.66 7.12 -14.78
C ASN A 82 -6.37 7.42 -13.30
N VAL A 83 -5.39 8.26 -13.05
CA VAL A 83 -4.93 8.59 -11.70
C VAL A 83 -5.92 9.53 -11.02
N LEU A 84 -6.49 9.10 -9.90
CA LEU A 84 -7.34 9.90 -9.02
C LEU A 84 -6.60 10.15 -7.72
N LEU A 85 -6.60 11.38 -7.26
CA LEU A 85 -5.90 11.81 -6.05
C LEU A 85 -6.89 12.28 -4.99
N MET A 86 -6.79 11.75 -3.78
CA MET A 86 -7.55 12.16 -2.61
C MET A 86 -6.58 12.53 -1.49
N GLN A 87 -6.78 13.71 -0.88
CA GLN A 87 -5.89 14.22 0.16
C GLN A 87 -6.70 14.59 1.41
N ARG A 88 -6.15 14.26 2.57
CA ARG A 88 -6.73 14.60 3.86
C ARG A 88 -5.75 15.43 4.70
N LEU A 89 -6.18 16.62 5.07
CA LEU A 89 -5.45 17.49 5.99
C LEU A 89 -5.48 16.92 7.42
N PRO A 90 -4.47 17.19 8.27
CA PRO A 90 -4.37 16.64 9.62
C PRO A 90 -5.60 16.90 10.50
N ASN A 91 -6.20 18.08 10.38
CA ASN A 91 -7.32 18.53 11.22
C ASN A 91 -8.64 18.70 10.44
N ALA A 92 -8.72 18.24 9.19
CA ALA A 92 -9.88 18.45 8.38
C ALA A 92 -10.82 17.24 8.40
N GLN A 93 -12.10 17.51 8.58
CA GLN A 93 -13.15 16.51 8.39
C GLN A 93 -13.43 16.23 6.91
N ARG A 94 -12.94 17.09 6.02
CA ARG A 94 -13.17 17.01 4.57
C ARG A 94 -11.93 16.53 3.84
N THR A 95 -12.14 15.66 2.87
CA THR A 95 -11.13 15.19 1.94
C THR A 95 -11.29 15.96 0.64
N SER A 96 -10.21 16.50 0.08
CA SER A 96 -10.21 17.02 -1.28
C SER A 96 -9.95 15.87 -2.26
N ALA A 97 -10.71 15.83 -3.35
CA ALA A 97 -10.54 14.83 -4.40
C ALA A 97 -10.37 15.53 -5.76
N SER A 98 -9.47 15.01 -6.58
CA SER A 98 -9.30 15.42 -7.97
C SER A 98 -9.78 14.30 -8.88
N SER A 99 -10.58 14.64 -9.89
CA SER A 99 -11.15 13.65 -10.83
C SER A 99 -10.10 13.03 -11.76
N VAL A 100 -9.05 13.80 -12.10
CA VAL A 100 -7.87 13.31 -12.81
C VAL A 100 -6.68 14.10 -12.27
N ALA A 101 -5.74 13.39 -11.67
CA ALA A 101 -4.56 14.03 -11.09
C ALA A 101 -3.53 14.32 -12.19
N SER A 102 -3.09 15.57 -12.27
CA SER A 102 -1.92 15.95 -13.08
C SER A 102 -0.62 15.55 -12.38
N ALA A 103 0.48 15.49 -13.14
CA ALA A 103 1.82 15.27 -12.61
C ALA A 103 2.18 16.29 -11.50
N ASP A 104 1.84 17.55 -11.69
CA ASP A 104 2.08 18.60 -10.69
C ASP A 104 1.28 18.37 -9.40
N GLN A 105 0.05 17.89 -9.51
CA GLN A 105 -0.78 17.56 -8.34
C GLN A 105 -0.21 16.36 -7.57
N LEU A 106 0.26 15.32 -8.26
CA LEU A 106 0.94 14.18 -7.65
C LEU A 106 2.20 14.62 -6.92
N LYS A 107 3.03 15.43 -7.57
CA LYS A 107 4.25 15.97 -6.97
C LYS A 107 3.96 16.84 -5.74
N THR A 108 2.96 17.70 -5.83
CA THR A 108 2.54 18.56 -4.71
C THR A 108 2.03 17.72 -3.54
N ALA A 109 1.23 16.67 -3.81
CA ALA A 109 0.73 15.76 -2.79
C ALA A 109 1.87 15.00 -2.08
N MET A 110 2.85 14.52 -2.84
CA MET A 110 4.04 13.87 -2.31
C MET A 110 4.82 14.81 -1.39
N ILE A 111 5.15 16.02 -1.85
CA ILE A 111 5.88 17.01 -1.06
C ILE A 111 5.12 17.32 0.24
N SER A 112 3.80 17.52 0.15
CA SER A 112 2.95 17.84 1.28
C SER A 112 2.86 16.70 2.29
N LEU A 113 2.83 15.44 1.82
CA LEU A 113 2.88 14.26 2.68
C LEU A 113 4.22 14.16 3.41
N VAL A 114 5.32 14.34 2.69
CA VAL A 114 6.67 14.33 3.26
C VAL A 114 6.87 15.45 4.28
N ALA A 115 6.37 16.64 3.97
CA ALA A 115 6.42 17.79 4.88
C ALA A 115 5.47 17.66 6.10
N GLY A 116 4.51 16.75 6.07
CA GLY A 116 3.52 16.57 7.13
C GLY A 116 2.37 17.59 7.12
N THR A 117 2.22 18.35 6.04
CA THR A 117 1.08 19.27 5.84
C THR A 117 -0.20 18.54 5.48
N ILE A 118 -0.07 17.31 4.98
CA ILE A 118 -1.17 16.38 4.71
C ILE A 118 -0.98 15.14 5.56
N ALA A 119 -2.05 14.66 6.21
CA ALA A 119 -2.01 13.49 7.06
C ALA A 119 -2.06 12.19 6.24
N ARG A 120 -2.84 12.20 5.17
CA ARG A 120 -3.10 11.02 4.33
C ARG A 120 -3.25 11.43 2.88
N VAL A 121 -2.66 10.62 2.01
CA VAL A 121 -2.86 10.67 0.56
C VAL A 121 -3.37 9.30 0.11
N GLN A 122 -4.44 9.29 -0.67
CA GLN A 122 -4.89 8.10 -1.37
C GLN A 122 -4.80 8.34 -2.86
N VAL A 123 -4.12 7.44 -3.56
CA VAL A 123 -4.00 7.46 -5.03
C VAL A 123 -4.68 6.24 -5.57
N ARG A 124 -5.66 6.45 -6.47
CA ARG A 124 -6.28 5.38 -7.23
C ARG A 124 -5.81 5.49 -8.66
N TYR A 125 -5.41 4.38 -9.23
CA TYR A 125 -4.87 4.36 -10.58
C TYR A 125 -5.04 3.00 -11.24
N ARG A 126 -4.95 3.00 -12.55
CA ARG A 126 -4.91 1.78 -13.34
C ARG A 126 -3.49 1.52 -13.82
N TRP A 127 -3.00 0.33 -13.56
CA TRP A 127 -1.73 -0.15 -14.09
C TRP A 127 -1.89 -1.58 -14.62
N GLU A 128 -1.50 -1.79 -15.87
CA GLU A 128 -1.82 -2.99 -16.62
C GLU A 128 -3.36 -3.21 -16.64
N GLU A 129 -3.84 -4.40 -16.30
CA GLU A 129 -5.27 -4.75 -16.29
C GLU A 129 -5.92 -4.62 -14.90
N SER A 130 -5.22 -4.05 -13.95
CA SER A 130 -5.67 -3.95 -12.56
C SER A 130 -5.87 -2.50 -12.13
N ASN A 131 -6.87 -2.29 -11.28
CA ASN A 131 -7.07 -1.04 -10.57
C ASN A 131 -6.40 -1.14 -9.20
N TRP A 132 -5.63 -0.12 -8.86
CA TRP A 132 -4.87 -0.04 -7.63
C TRP A 132 -5.34 1.11 -6.76
N ILE A 133 -5.33 0.89 -5.46
CA ILE A 133 -5.60 1.92 -4.46
C ILE A 133 -4.44 1.88 -3.47
N ASP A 134 -3.66 2.94 -3.47
CA ASP A 134 -2.57 3.16 -2.53
C ASP A 134 -2.98 4.22 -1.53
N THR A 135 -2.95 3.88 -0.26
CA THR A 135 -3.17 4.82 0.84
C THR A 135 -1.88 5.00 1.59
N LEU A 136 -1.42 6.23 1.67
CA LEU A 136 -0.16 6.65 2.27
C LEU A 136 -0.42 7.54 3.46
N GLU A 137 0.18 7.19 4.60
CA GLU A 137 0.12 7.95 5.85
C GLU A 137 1.52 8.13 6.42
N ARG A 138 1.76 9.28 7.03
CA ARG A 138 2.99 9.48 7.78
C ARG A 138 2.96 8.66 9.06
N SER A 139 4.07 8.01 9.39
CA SER A 139 4.30 7.22 10.59
C SER A 139 5.59 7.69 11.28
N ASP A 140 5.80 7.32 12.53
CA ASP A 140 6.99 7.70 13.29
C ASP A 140 8.31 7.23 12.65
N ASN A 141 8.26 6.08 11.96
CA ASN A 141 9.42 5.45 11.36
C ASN A 141 9.44 5.53 9.81
N GLY A 142 8.65 6.41 9.21
CA GLY A 142 8.56 6.53 7.76
C GLY A 142 7.14 6.78 7.27
N PHE A 143 6.75 6.09 6.21
CA PHE A 143 5.43 6.25 5.60
C PHE A 143 4.77 4.88 5.48
N ARG A 144 3.61 4.73 6.08
CA ARG A 144 2.80 3.54 5.96
C ARG A 144 2.08 3.54 4.63
N LEU A 145 2.30 2.52 3.81
CA LEU A 145 1.56 2.24 2.59
C LEU A 145 0.57 1.12 2.84
N VAL A 146 -0.69 1.34 2.51
CA VAL A 146 -1.70 0.28 2.37
C VAL A 146 -2.11 0.22 0.91
N ARG A 147 -1.87 -0.92 0.27
CA ARG A 147 -2.14 -1.16 -1.15
C ARG A 147 -3.23 -2.19 -1.33
N ILE A 148 -4.21 -1.87 -2.16
CA ILE A 148 -5.31 -2.75 -2.52
C ILE A 148 -5.33 -2.92 -4.03
N GLN A 149 -5.41 -4.18 -4.49
CA GLN A 149 -5.54 -4.49 -5.91
C GLN A 149 -6.97 -4.94 -6.20
N HIS A 150 -7.64 -4.26 -7.10
CA HIS A 150 -8.90 -4.69 -7.68
C HIS A 150 -8.64 -5.22 -9.09
N ARG A 151 -9.05 -6.45 -9.36
CA ARG A 151 -9.10 -6.94 -10.74
C ARG A 151 -10.17 -6.14 -11.48
N GLY A 152 -9.83 -5.57 -12.62
CA GLY A 152 -10.82 -4.94 -13.49
C GLY A 152 -11.87 -5.98 -13.89
N VAL A 153 -13.12 -5.61 -13.77
CA VAL A 153 -14.24 -6.34 -14.35
C VAL A 153 -14.27 -6.06 -15.83
#